data_56dccca09d2a89ad6ef4ec5b10a71f8e
#
_entry.id   56dccca09d2a89ad6ef4ec5b10a71f8e
#
_cell.length_a   1.000
_cell.length_b   1.000
_cell.length_c   1.000
_cell.angle_alpha   90.00
_cell.angle_beta   90.00
_cell.angle_gamma   90.00
#
_symmetry.space_group_name_H-M   'P 1'
#
loop_
_entity.id
_entity.type
_entity.pdbx_description
1 polymer ?
#
loop_
_entity_poly.entity_id
_entity_poly.type
_entity_poly.pdbx_seq_one_letter_code
_entity_poly.pdbx_strand_id
1 'polypeptide(L)'
;MANRKNSHRRRVRVAVLMVLCGAVFAAFFARLAWMQFVRADYYADKAAEASSASYTVTQHAARGAIVDSAGVVLARDTTVYDVYLRIPAPPGTDLRKTVKAIENLTGSKDVETQLAAFFAAASAGELPVAQGVGSEVLTSFYKADLVQSGAVRAAARGVRTWPNGTLLPHALGFTGPITAEQWPTARQRGLAMDAVIGQSGLEAAYDDLLRGQDGRVLVNTGFDGAVRRTVPLREAAPGATLVLTVDSALQKELQNALLSQIEVLRTTKA
;
A
#
# COMPACT_ATOMS: atom_id res chain seq x y z
N MET A 1 75.86 5.67 43.65
CA MET A 1 74.98 4.46 43.62
C MET A 1 73.46 4.67 43.77
N ALA A 2 72.99 5.84 44.12
CA ALA A 2 71.53 6.13 44.33
C ALA A 2 70.71 6.18 43.04
N ASN A 3 71.29 6.54 41.88
CA ASN A 3 70.57 6.78 40.66
C ASN A 3 70.09 5.49 39.94
N ARG A 4 70.72 4.37 40.12
CA ARG A 4 70.38 3.04 39.54
C ARG A 4 69.10 2.42 40.18
N LYS A 5 68.92 2.62 41.50
CA LYS A 5 67.72 2.11 42.22
C LYS A 5 66.45 2.82 41.85
N ASN A 6 66.50 4.14 41.53
CA ASN A 6 65.34 4.91 41.12
C ASN A 6 64.87 4.59 39.65
N SER A 7 65.82 4.28 38.76
CA SER A 7 65.49 3.89 37.38
C SER A 7 64.84 2.52 37.31
N HIS A 8 65.28 1.56 38.17
CA HIS A 8 64.64 0.24 38.23
C HIS A 8 63.21 0.30 38.77
N ARG A 9 62.94 1.07 39.82
CA ARG A 9 61.61 1.28 40.39
C ARG A 9 60.70 1.97 39.40
N ARG A 10 61.20 2.90 38.59
CA ARG A 10 60.40 3.59 37.52
C ARG A 10 60.04 2.63 36.39
N ARG A 11 60.97 1.76 35.95
CA ARG A 11 60.69 0.73 34.92
C ARG A 11 59.66 -0.29 35.40
N VAL A 12 59.76 -0.74 36.66
CA VAL A 12 58.78 -1.67 37.25
C VAL A 12 57.38 -1.03 37.32
N ARG A 13 57.27 0.23 37.74
CA ARG A 13 55.99 0.95 37.77
C ARG A 13 55.37 1.10 36.39
N VAL A 14 56.19 1.42 35.39
CA VAL A 14 55.73 1.52 33.97
C VAL A 14 55.32 0.14 33.46
N ALA A 15 56.06 -0.91 33.75
CA ALA A 15 55.71 -2.28 33.36
C ALA A 15 54.37 -2.73 34.00
N VAL A 16 54.19 -2.47 35.29
CA VAL A 16 52.92 -2.76 36.00
C VAL A 16 51.77 -1.99 35.39
N LEU A 17 51.98 -0.71 35.05
CA LEU A 17 50.95 0.11 34.43
C LEU A 17 50.58 -0.41 33.03
N MET A 18 51.57 -0.83 32.24
CA MET A 18 51.33 -1.44 30.92
C MET A 18 50.58 -2.77 31.01
N VAL A 19 50.92 -3.62 32.00
CA VAL A 19 50.19 -4.87 32.23
C VAL A 19 48.75 -4.60 32.66
N LEU A 20 48.52 -3.61 33.51
CA LEU A 20 47.21 -3.23 33.98
C LEU A 20 46.34 -2.67 32.82
N CYS A 21 46.91 -1.79 31.99
CA CYS A 21 46.26 -1.33 30.78
C CYS A 21 45.97 -2.49 29.82
N GLY A 22 46.91 -3.38 29.59
CA GLY A 22 46.73 -4.56 28.76
C GLY A 22 45.60 -5.47 29.25
N ALA A 23 45.50 -5.69 30.56
CA ALA A 23 44.43 -6.46 31.17
C ALA A 23 43.06 -5.82 30.98
N VAL A 24 42.97 -4.48 31.11
CA VAL A 24 41.71 -3.73 30.85
C VAL A 24 41.31 -3.86 29.38
N PHE A 25 42.24 -3.65 28.45
CA PHE A 25 41.96 -3.83 27.02
C PHE A 25 41.53 -5.26 26.68
N ALA A 26 42.20 -6.26 27.26
CA ALA A 26 41.85 -7.67 27.09
C ALA A 26 40.42 -7.96 27.59
N ALA A 27 40.03 -7.40 28.74
CA ALA A 27 38.69 -7.54 29.28
C ALA A 27 37.64 -6.87 28.37
N PHE A 28 37.92 -5.68 27.82
CA PHE A 28 37.05 -5.02 26.85
C PHE A 28 36.91 -5.84 25.55
N PHE A 29 38.02 -6.35 25.04
CA PHE A 29 38.04 -7.19 23.85
C PHE A 29 37.26 -8.49 24.04
N ALA A 30 37.42 -9.15 25.16
CA ALA A 30 36.68 -10.35 25.51
C ALA A 30 35.17 -10.07 25.61
N ARG A 31 34.80 -8.92 26.21
CA ARG A 31 33.39 -8.51 26.29
C ARG A 31 32.80 -8.17 24.91
N LEU A 32 33.58 -7.50 24.05
CA LEU A 32 33.16 -7.18 22.70
C LEU A 32 32.94 -8.44 21.86
N ALA A 33 33.91 -9.36 21.93
CA ALA A 33 33.83 -10.66 21.28
C ALA A 33 32.59 -11.45 21.75
N TRP A 34 32.35 -11.46 23.07
CA TRP A 34 31.18 -12.13 23.63
C TRP A 34 29.86 -11.52 23.15
N MET A 35 29.78 -10.19 23.05
CA MET A 35 28.61 -9.51 22.48
C MET A 35 28.42 -9.82 20.99
N GLN A 36 29.50 -9.89 20.21
CA GLN A 36 29.45 -10.10 18.76
C GLN A 36 29.24 -11.57 18.36
N PHE A 37 29.74 -12.53 19.12
CA PHE A 37 29.66 -13.94 18.74
C PHE A 37 28.64 -14.74 19.55
N VAL A 38 28.42 -14.40 20.82
CA VAL A 38 27.56 -15.20 21.71
C VAL A 38 26.16 -14.58 21.81
N ARG A 39 26.05 -13.25 21.72
CA ARG A 39 24.77 -12.54 21.80
C ARG A 39 24.46 -11.71 20.54
N ALA A 40 25.04 -12.10 19.41
CA ALA A 40 24.84 -11.41 18.15
C ALA A 40 23.35 -11.27 17.80
N ASP A 41 22.59 -12.37 17.89
CA ASP A 41 21.16 -12.39 17.58
C ASP A 41 20.36 -11.47 18.50
N TYR A 42 20.62 -11.49 19.81
CA TYR A 42 19.93 -10.62 20.77
C TYR A 42 20.17 -9.13 20.50
N TYR A 43 21.41 -8.75 20.15
CA TYR A 43 21.70 -7.35 19.84
C TYR A 43 21.28 -6.95 18.43
N ALA A 44 21.25 -7.90 17.48
CA ALA A 44 20.67 -7.68 16.16
C ALA A 44 19.16 -7.42 16.25
N ASP A 45 18.42 -8.20 17.05
CA ASP A 45 17.00 -7.99 17.29
C ASP A 45 16.73 -6.65 17.98
N LYS A 46 17.52 -6.29 18.99
CA LYS A 46 17.39 -4.97 19.64
C LYS A 46 17.74 -3.80 18.72
N ALA A 47 18.75 -3.96 17.87
CA ALA A 47 19.09 -2.94 16.87
C ALA A 47 17.97 -2.81 15.82
N ALA A 48 17.37 -3.93 15.42
CA ALA A 48 16.22 -3.95 14.54
C ALA A 48 15.00 -3.26 15.17
N GLU A 49 14.73 -3.48 16.46
CA GLU A 49 13.66 -2.77 17.19
C GLU A 49 13.96 -1.27 17.33
N ALA A 50 15.18 -0.89 17.67
CA ALA A 50 15.58 0.52 17.83
C ALA A 50 15.60 1.29 16.51
N SER A 51 15.82 0.59 15.39
CA SER A 51 15.85 1.18 14.03
C SER A 51 14.51 1.08 13.33
N SER A 52 13.46 0.60 14.01
CA SER A 52 12.14 0.47 13.41
C SER A 52 11.50 1.84 13.23
N ALA A 53 11.12 2.15 12.01
CA ALA A 53 10.24 3.26 11.73
C ALA A 53 8.78 2.81 11.87
N SER A 54 7.97 3.61 12.54
CA SER A 54 6.53 3.36 12.67
C SER A 54 5.78 4.44 11.92
N TYR A 55 4.87 4.05 11.06
CA TYR A 55 3.97 4.98 10.39
C TYR A 55 2.54 4.44 10.39
N THR A 56 1.59 5.35 10.33
CA THR A 56 0.17 4.98 10.30
C THR A 56 -0.32 5.00 8.86
N VAL A 57 -0.96 3.90 8.45
CA VAL A 57 -1.61 3.77 7.16
C VAL A 57 -3.13 3.81 7.37
N THR A 58 -3.82 4.58 6.55
CA THR A 58 -5.28 4.56 6.49
C THR A 58 -5.72 3.33 5.70
N GLN A 59 -6.58 2.51 6.30
CA GLN A 59 -7.23 1.40 5.62
C GLN A 59 -8.62 1.87 5.20
N HIS A 60 -8.80 2.15 3.92
CA HIS A 60 -10.09 2.63 3.43
C HIS A 60 -11.19 1.59 3.66
N ALA A 61 -12.34 2.07 4.15
CA ALA A 61 -13.54 1.25 4.30
C ALA A 61 -14.13 0.91 2.94
N ALA A 62 -14.71 -0.28 2.83
CA ALA A 62 -15.52 -0.62 1.66
C ALA A 62 -16.78 0.25 1.64
N ARG A 63 -17.05 0.91 0.51
CA ARG A 63 -18.23 1.74 0.33
C ARG A 63 -19.48 0.86 0.18
N GLY A 64 -20.56 1.21 0.85
CA GLY A 64 -21.83 0.48 0.82
C GLY A 64 -22.38 0.34 -0.58
N ALA A 65 -23.09 -0.75 -0.83
CA ALA A 65 -23.74 -0.99 -2.11
C ALA A 65 -24.98 -0.11 -2.28
N ILE A 66 -25.31 0.21 -3.53
CA ILE A 66 -26.64 0.75 -3.91
C ILE A 66 -27.36 -0.36 -4.65
N VAL A 67 -28.54 -0.72 -4.18
CA VAL A 67 -29.36 -1.79 -4.74
C VAL A 67 -30.77 -1.27 -5.07
N ASP A 68 -31.44 -1.93 -5.99
CA ASP A 68 -32.84 -1.64 -6.31
C ASP A 68 -33.80 -2.26 -5.28
N SER A 69 -35.12 -2.15 -5.53
CA SER A 69 -36.18 -2.69 -4.67
C SER A 69 -36.17 -4.22 -4.56
N ALA A 70 -35.60 -4.91 -5.56
CA ALA A 70 -35.45 -6.36 -5.61
C ALA A 70 -34.07 -6.87 -5.10
N GLY A 71 -33.17 -5.97 -4.68
CA GLY A 71 -31.83 -6.31 -4.23
C GLY A 71 -30.81 -6.42 -5.37
N VAL A 72 -31.15 -6.03 -6.59
CA VAL A 72 -30.20 -6.02 -7.72
C VAL A 72 -29.18 -4.93 -7.52
N VAL A 73 -27.90 -5.27 -7.63
CA VAL A 73 -26.79 -4.33 -7.40
C VAL A 73 -26.69 -3.33 -8.55
N LEU A 74 -26.86 -2.04 -8.23
CA LEU A 74 -26.70 -0.92 -9.15
C LEU A 74 -25.30 -0.29 -9.07
N ALA A 75 -24.75 -0.20 -7.85
CA ALA A 75 -23.39 0.24 -7.61
C ALA A 75 -22.78 -0.51 -6.44
N ARG A 76 -21.51 -0.92 -6.56
CA ARG A 76 -20.74 -1.60 -5.49
C ARG A 76 -19.26 -1.33 -5.63
N ASP A 77 -18.53 -1.54 -4.54
CA ASP A 77 -17.08 -1.60 -4.60
C ASP A 77 -16.63 -2.98 -5.07
N THR A 78 -15.65 -2.98 -5.96
CA THR A 78 -14.96 -4.18 -6.41
C THR A 78 -13.49 -4.05 -6.04
N THR A 79 -12.92 -5.08 -5.43
CA THR A 79 -11.51 -5.09 -5.10
C THR A 79 -10.68 -5.30 -6.36
N VAL A 80 -9.79 -4.36 -6.63
CA VAL A 80 -8.74 -4.47 -7.64
C VAL A 80 -7.38 -4.37 -6.95
N TYR A 81 -6.34 -4.73 -7.65
CA TYR A 81 -4.98 -4.73 -7.11
C TYR A 81 -4.09 -3.83 -7.93
N ASP A 82 -3.34 -2.97 -7.24
CA ASP A 82 -2.27 -2.21 -7.84
C ASP A 82 -0.95 -2.95 -7.56
N VAL A 83 -0.17 -3.14 -8.60
CA VAL A 83 1.06 -3.95 -8.57
C VAL A 83 2.26 -3.04 -8.65
N TYR A 84 3.17 -3.23 -7.72
CA TYR A 84 4.39 -2.44 -7.57
C TYR A 84 5.62 -3.33 -7.68
N LEU A 85 6.61 -2.91 -8.45
CA LEU A 85 7.93 -3.52 -8.52
C LEU A 85 8.84 -2.85 -7.49
N ARG A 86 9.48 -3.62 -6.62
CA ARG A 86 10.39 -3.11 -5.60
C ARG A 86 11.79 -2.90 -6.19
N ILE A 87 12.37 -1.73 -5.94
CA ILE A 87 13.72 -1.34 -6.38
C ILE A 87 14.49 -0.74 -5.19
N PRO A 88 15.63 -1.34 -4.76
CA PRO A 88 16.27 -2.52 -5.35
C PRO A 88 15.46 -3.80 -5.12
N ALA A 89 15.52 -4.70 -6.10
CA ALA A 89 14.90 -6.01 -5.98
C ALA A 89 15.63 -6.88 -4.94
N PRO A 90 14.95 -7.85 -4.31
CA PRO A 90 15.57 -8.79 -3.39
C PRO A 90 16.74 -9.54 -4.03
N PRO A 91 17.76 -9.97 -3.24
CA PRO A 91 18.89 -10.73 -3.74
C PRO A 91 18.44 -12.00 -4.48
N GLY A 92 19.04 -12.26 -5.62
CA GLY A 92 18.68 -13.43 -6.48
C GLY A 92 17.55 -13.17 -7.47
N THR A 93 16.93 -11.99 -7.48
CA THR A 93 15.88 -11.63 -8.43
C THR A 93 16.48 -11.19 -9.77
N ASP A 94 16.08 -11.86 -10.86
CA ASP A 94 16.38 -11.41 -12.23
C ASP A 94 15.32 -10.38 -12.67
N LEU A 95 15.65 -9.11 -12.55
CA LEU A 95 14.76 -7.99 -12.88
C LEU A 95 14.23 -8.05 -14.31
N ARG A 96 15.05 -8.50 -15.29
CA ARG A 96 14.59 -8.60 -16.69
C ARG A 96 13.53 -9.68 -16.88
N LYS A 97 13.71 -10.84 -16.25
CA LYS A 97 12.68 -11.90 -16.25
C LYS A 97 11.42 -11.46 -15.53
N THR A 98 11.56 -10.76 -14.40
CA THR A 98 10.45 -10.23 -13.64
C THR A 98 9.64 -9.24 -14.46
N VAL A 99 10.28 -8.27 -15.11
CA VAL A 99 9.62 -7.27 -15.97
C VAL A 99 8.88 -7.95 -17.13
N LYS A 100 9.52 -8.85 -17.85
CA LYS A 100 8.87 -9.60 -18.95
C LYS A 100 7.67 -10.43 -18.46
N ALA A 101 7.77 -11.05 -17.29
CA ALA A 101 6.66 -11.79 -16.70
C ALA A 101 5.50 -10.83 -16.34
N ILE A 102 5.78 -9.66 -15.79
CA ILE A 102 4.78 -8.63 -15.52
C ILE A 102 4.09 -8.18 -16.81
N GLU A 103 4.85 -7.83 -17.84
CA GLU A 103 4.31 -7.39 -19.14
C GLU A 103 3.41 -8.46 -19.77
N ASN A 104 3.82 -9.73 -19.72
CA ASN A 104 3.02 -10.84 -20.24
C ASN A 104 1.72 -11.06 -19.46
N LEU A 105 1.74 -10.89 -18.14
CA LEU A 105 0.57 -11.12 -17.28
C LEU A 105 -0.41 -9.95 -17.28
N THR A 106 0.09 -8.71 -17.43
CA THR A 106 -0.74 -7.49 -17.40
C THR A 106 -1.11 -6.97 -18.78
N GLY A 107 -0.39 -7.41 -19.82
CA GLY A 107 -0.52 -6.86 -21.18
C GLY A 107 0.08 -5.45 -21.33
N SER A 108 0.71 -4.91 -20.30
CA SER A 108 1.40 -3.61 -20.33
C SER A 108 2.70 -3.73 -21.12
N LYS A 109 2.96 -2.81 -22.05
CA LYS A 109 4.18 -2.81 -22.89
C LYS A 109 5.22 -1.77 -22.45
N ASP A 110 4.91 -1.01 -21.39
CA ASP A 110 5.71 0.17 -21.01
C ASP A 110 6.51 -0.03 -19.72
N VAL A 111 6.50 -1.21 -19.11
CA VAL A 111 7.15 -1.46 -17.81
C VAL A 111 8.67 -1.28 -17.91
N GLU A 112 9.28 -1.74 -19.01
CA GLU A 112 10.72 -1.58 -19.24
C GLU A 112 11.12 -0.10 -19.38
N THR A 113 10.31 0.70 -20.08
CA THR A 113 10.52 2.15 -20.26
C THR A 113 10.36 2.90 -18.93
N GLN A 114 9.34 2.56 -18.15
CA GLN A 114 9.11 3.13 -16.82
C GLN A 114 10.26 2.78 -15.87
N LEU A 115 10.76 1.54 -15.93
CA LEU A 115 11.91 1.11 -15.14
C LEU A 115 13.18 1.89 -15.51
N ALA A 116 13.44 2.09 -16.80
CA ALA A 116 14.58 2.88 -17.26
C ALA A 116 14.50 4.34 -16.79
N ALA A 117 13.32 4.97 -16.88
CA ALA A 117 13.09 6.31 -16.37
C ALA A 117 13.26 6.40 -14.83
N PHE A 118 12.82 5.38 -14.11
CA PHE A 118 12.96 5.30 -12.66
C PHE A 118 14.43 5.22 -12.22
N PHE A 119 15.25 4.42 -12.92
CA PHE A 119 16.69 4.36 -12.69
C PHE A 119 17.41 5.65 -13.08
N ALA A 120 17.01 6.30 -14.18
CA ALA A 120 17.58 7.58 -14.60
C ALA A 120 17.33 8.69 -13.56
N ALA A 121 16.22 8.64 -12.85
CA ALA A 121 15.89 9.54 -11.74
C ALA A 121 16.61 9.20 -10.43
N ALA A 122 17.49 8.19 -10.40
CA ALA A 122 18.16 7.66 -9.21
C ALA A 122 17.19 7.37 -8.05
N SER A 123 15.97 6.97 -8.39
CA SER A 123 14.91 6.68 -7.41
C SER A 123 15.07 5.28 -6.83
N ALA A 124 14.73 5.14 -5.54
CA ALA A 124 14.62 3.85 -4.87
C ALA A 124 13.22 3.75 -4.25
N GLY A 125 12.68 2.56 -4.18
CA GLY A 125 11.35 2.33 -3.60
C GLY A 125 10.49 1.42 -4.44
N GLU A 126 9.23 1.78 -4.64
CA GLU A 126 8.25 0.97 -5.35
C GLU A 126 7.82 1.69 -6.64
N LEU A 127 8.03 1.01 -7.77
CA LEU A 127 7.57 1.48 -9.08
C LEU A 127 6.19 0.88 -9.37
N PRO A 128 5.12 1.67 -9.57
CA PRO A 128 3.83 1.14 -10.00
C PRO A 128 3.94 0.61 -11.44
N VAL A 129 3.69 -0.69 -11.63
CA VAL A 129 3.85 -1.36 -12.92
C VAL A 129 2.51 -1.79 -13.54
N ALA A 130 1.48 -1.98 -12.72
CA ALA A 130 0.12 -2.21 -13.19
C ALA A 130 -0.89 -1.72 -12.14
N GLN A 131 -1.98 -1.16 -12.59
CA GLN A 131 -3.03 -0.65 -11.72
C GLN A 131 -4.37 -1.27 -12.08
N GLY A 132 -5.21 -1.50 -11.06
CA GLY A 132 -6.56 -1.97 -11.24
C GLY A 132 -6.67 -3.41 -11.77
N VAL A 133 -5.68 -4.26 -11.55
CA VAL A 133 -5.73 -5.66 -12.02
C VAL A 133 -6.72 -6.49 -11.19
N GLY A 134 -7.42 -7.40 -11.84
CA GLY A 134 -8.35 -8.31 -11.18
C GLY A 134 -7.65 -9.41 -10.38
N SER A 135 -8.42 -10.11 -9.54
CA SER A 135 -7.93 -11.23 -8.72
C SER A 135 -7.34 -12.39 -9.53
N GLU A 136 -7.78 -12.58 -10.79
CA GLU A 136 -7.26 -13.61 -11.68
C GLU A 136 -5.80 -13.33 -12.08
N VAL A 137 -5.52 -12.07 -12.41
CA VAL A 137 -4.16 -11.62 -12.74
C VAL A 137 -3.28 -11.74 -11.51
N LEU A 138 -3.76 -11.32 -10.34
CA LEU A 138 -3.02 -11.48 -9.08
C LEU A 138 -2.68 -12.94 -8.79
N THR A 139 -3.62 -13.86 -9.01
CA THR A 139 -3.38 -15.31 -8.86
C THR A 139 -2.25 -15.78 -9.77
N SER A 140 -2.17 -15.23 -10.99
CA SER A 140 -1.10 -15.53 -11.93
C SER A 140 0.27 -15.01 -11.45
N PHE A 141 0.32 -13.86 -10.79
CA PHE A 141 1.52 -13.34 -10.13
C PHE A 141 2.01 -14.27 -8.99
N TYR A 142 1.09 -14.80 -8.20
CA TYR A 142 1.44 -15.78 -7.15
C TYR A 142 1.96 -17.09 -7.74
N LYS A 143 1.34 -17.61 -8.82
CA LYS A 143 1.81 -18.81 -9.51
C LYS A 143 3.19 -18.65 -10.15
N ALA A 144 3.52 -17.44 -10.58
CA ALA A 144 4.83 -17.11 -11.15
C ALA A 144 5.89 -16.76 -10.08
N ASP A 145 5.59 -16.95 -8.80
CA ASP A 145 6.47 -16.69 -7.64
C ASP A 145 6.97 -15.22 -7.53
N LEU A 146 6.32 -14.30 -8.22
CA LEU A 146 6.73 -12.90 -8.27
C LEU A 146 6.44 -12.16 -6.97
N VAL A 147 5.34 -12.50 -6.30
CA VAL A 147 4.94 -11.89 -5.02
C VAL A 147 5.69 -12.56 -3.87
N GLN A 148 5.84 -13.89 -3.89
CA GLN A 148 6.53 -14.64 -2.83
C GLN A 148 8.03 -14.34 -2.78
N SER A 149 8.65 -14.10 -3.93
CA SER A 149 10.05 -13.66 -4.01
C SER A 149 10.29 -12.26 -3.39
N GLY A 150 9.21 -11.51 -3.13
CA GLY A 150 9.28 -10.15 -2.61
C GLY A 150 9.70 -9.09 -3.64
N ALA A 151 9.88 -9.48 -4.90
CA ALA A 151 10.20 -8.57 -5.99
C ALA A 151 9.00 -7.68 -6.37
N VAL A 152 7.79 -8.23 -6.22
CA VAL A 152 6.54 -7.58 -6.56
C VAL A 152 5.66 -7.49 -5.32
N ARG A 153 5.06 -6.32 -5.09
CA ARG A 153 4.05 -6.10 -4.06
C ARG A 153 2.71 -5.80 -4.72
N ALA A 154 1.67 -6.47 -4.28
CA ALA A 154 0.30 -6.17 -4.65
C ALA A 154 -0.41 -5.45 -3.49
N ALA A 155 -1.06 -4.34 -3.80
CA ALA A 155 -1.88 -3.59 -2.85
C ALA A 155 -3.35 -3.64 -3.29
N ALA A 156 -4.23 -4.11 -2.42
CA ALA A 156 -5.66 -4.12 -2.69
C ALA A 156 -6.23 -2.70 -2.61
N ARG A 157 -7.08 -2.34 -3.57
CA ARG A 157 -7.80 -1.07 -3.62
C ARG A 157 -9.27 -1.30 -4.00
N GLY A 158 -10.19 -0.66 -3.29
CA GLY A 158 -11.59 -0.61 -3.68
C GLY A 158 -11.80 0.34 -4.86
N VAL A 159 -12.49 -0.12 -5.88
CA VAL A 159 -12.92 0.71 -7.01
C VAL A 159 -14.43 0.62 -7.14
N ARG A 160 -15.08 1.77 -7.20
CA ARG A 160 -16.51 1.85 -7.41
C ARG A 160 -16.87 1.38 -8.81
N THR A 161 -17.79 0.43 -8.89
CA THR A 161 -18.26 -0.15 -10.16
C THR A 161 -19.78 -0.08 -10.23
N TRP A 162 -20.27 0.12 -11.45
CA TRP A 162 -21.68 0.16 -11.78
C TRP A 162 -21.97 -0.97 -12.78
N PRO A 163 -22.36 -2.16 -12.31
CA PRO A 163 -22.58 -3.33 -13.18
C PRO A 163 -23.57 -3.07 -14.33
N ASN A 164 -24.55 -2.19 -14.08
CA ASN A 164 -25.54 -1.74 -15.06
C ASN A 164 -25.30 -0.27 -15.44
N GLY A 165 -24.07 0.09 -15.84
CA GLY A 165 -23.60 1.47 -15.98
C GLY A 165 -24.42 2.39 -16.89
N THR A 166 -25.25 1.85 -17.76
CA THR A 166 -26.20 2.62 -18.60
C THR A 166 -27.53 2.93 -17.91
N LEU A 167 -27.75 2.33 -16.73
CA LEU A 167 -29.00 2.47 -16.00
C LEU A 167 -28.89 3.56 -14.94
N LEU A 168 -29.77 4.57 -15.03
CA LEU A 168 -29.88 5.68 -14.06
C LEU A 168 -28.57 6.44 -13.77
N PRO A 169 -27.70 6.74 -14.76
CA PRO A 169 -26.37 7.28 -14.49
C PRO A 169 -26.44 8.64 -13.76
N HIS A 170 -27.41 9.49 -14.10
CA HIS A 170 -27.59 10.80 -13.46
C HIS A 170 -28.18 10.70 -12.05
N ALA A 171 -28.98 9.69 -11.76
CA ALA A 171 -29.53 9.46 -10.43
C ALA A 171 -28.50 8.83 -9.51
N LEU A 172 -27.82 7.79 -9.94
CA LEU A 172 -26.76 7.15 -9.16
C LEU A 172 -25.59 8.09 -8.91
N GLY A 173 -25.16 8.79 -9.95
CA GLY A 173 -23.99 9.65 -9.88
C GLY A 173 -22.68 8.87 -9.93
N PHE A 174 -21.59 9.48 -9.48
CA PHE A 174 -20.26 8.90 -9.48
C PHE A 174 -19.45 9.36 -8.27
N THR A 175 -18.36 8.64 -7.99
CA THR A 175 -17.39 8.94 -6.95
C THR A 175 -16.08 9.43 -7.57
N GLY A 176 -15.36 10.26 -6.86
CA GLY A 176 -14.08 10.79 -7.31
C GLY A 176 -13.25 11.32 -6.15
N PRO A 177 -11.97 11.64 -6.40
CA PRO A 177 -11.10 12.26 -5.40
C PRO A 177 -11.64 13.62 -4.98
N ILE A 178 -11.29 14.06 -3.77
CA ILE A 178 -11.64 15.38 -3.26
C ILE A 178 -10.95 16.45 -4.11
N THR A 179 -11.71 17.44 -4.58
CA THR A 179 -11.14 18.59 -5.31
C THR A 179 -10.55 19.63 -4.34
N ALA A 180 -9.73 20.54 -4.88
CA ALA A 180 -9.13 21.62 -4.08
C ALA A 180 -10.20 22.50 -3.41
N GLU A 181 -11.33 22.72 -4.09
CA GLU A 181 -12.45 23.51 -3.59
C GLU A 181 -13.20 22.80 -2.46
N GLN A 182 -13.28 21.47 -2.53
CA GLN A 182 -13.98 20.65 -1.53
C GLN A 182 -13.11 20.39 -0.28
N TRP A 183 -11.78 20.51 -0.41
CA TRP A 183 -10.83 20.16 0.63
C TRP A 183 -11.08 20.86 1.98
N PRO A 184 -11.34 22.20 2.06
CA PRO A 184 -11.59 22.85 3.34
C PRO A 184 -12.73 22.21 4.13
N THR A 185 -13.83 21.86 3.45
CA THR A 185 -14.99 21.20 4.08
C THR A 185 -14.71 19.75 4.42
N ALA A 186 -14.06 19.01 3.52
CA ALA A 186 -13.68 17.62 3.74
C ALA A 186 -12.72 17.45 4.94
N ARG A 187 -11.75 18.36 5.08
CA ARG A 187 -10.84 18.40 6.22
C ARG A 187 -11.54 18.61 7.55
N GLN A 188 -12.56 19.48 7.60
CA GLN A 188 -13.37 19.70 8.80
C GLN A 188 -14.14 18.42 9.20
N ARG A 189 -14.53 17.60 8.23
CA ARG A 189 -15.15 16.28 8.43
C ARG A 189 -14.13 15.18 8.79
N GLY A 190 -12.85 15.50 8.89
CA GLY A 190 -11.77 14.56 9.24
C GLY A 190 -11.37 13.62 8.11
N LEU A 191 -11.67 13.97 6.85
CA LEU A 191 -11.31 13.15 5.69
C LEU A 191 -9.82 13.32 5.37
N ALA A 192 -9.22 12.27 4.82
CA ALA A 192 -7.88 12.33 4.25
C ALA A 192 -7.93 13.03 2.88
N MET A 193 -6.81 13.63 2.46
CA MET A 193 -6.76 14.38 1.20
C MET A 193 -6.94 13.47 -0.04
N ASP A 194 -6.57 12.22 0.09
CA ASP A 194 -6.69 11.17 -0.91
C ASP A 194 -8.03 10.40 -0.87
N ALA A 195 -8.95 10.80 0.02
CA ALA A 195 -10.23 10.14 0.14
C ALA A 195 -11.09 10.33 -1.12
N VAL A 196 -11.81 9.27 -1.47
CA VAL A 196 -12.79 9.26 -2.55
C VAL A 196 -14.18 9.53 -1.96
N ILE A 197 -14.86 10.54 -2.50
CA ILE A 197 -16.20 10.96 -2.06
C ILE A 197 -17.21 10.89 -3.21
N GLY A 198 -18.50 10.90 -2.89
CA GLY A 198 -19.55 11.05 -3.87
C GLY A 198 -19.51 12.46 -4.49
N GLN A 199 -19.44 12.53 -5.82
CA GLN A 199 -19.34 13.80 -6.55
C GLN A 199 -20.71 14.28 -7.07
N SER A 200 -21.63 13.36 -7.34
CA SER A 200 -22.97 13.70 -7.86
C SER A 200 -24.00 12.64 -7.50
N GLY A 201 -25.28 12.96 -7.71
CA GLY A 201 -26.42 12.05 -7.55
C GLY A 201 -26.55 11.47 -6.14
N LEU A 202 -27.02 10.23 -6.05
CA LEU A 202 -27.18 9.50 -4.79
C LEU A 202 -25.84 9.26 -4.09
N GLU A 203 -24.76 9.05 -4.86
CA GLU A 203 -23.42 8.91 -4.30
C GLU A 203 -23.01 10.14 -3.49
N ALA A 204 -23.33 11.35 -3.96
CA ALA A 204 -23.03 12.58 -3.21
C ALA A 204 -24.03 12.82 -2.07
N ALA A 205 -25.33 12.62 -2.32
CA ALA A 205 -26.39 12.90 -1.36
C ALA A 205 -26.29 12.02 -0.11
N TYR A 206 -25.86 10.76 -0.28
CA TYR A 206 -25.72 9.75 0.79
C TYR A 206 -24.28 9.38 1.08
N ASP A 207 -23.32 10.25 0.72
CA ASP A 207 -21.89 9.96 0.87
C ASP A 207 -21.51 9.54 2.30
N ASP A 208 -22.03 10.19 3.32
CA ASP A 208 -21.72 9.89 4.73
C ASP A 208 -22.17 8.49 5.16
N LEU A 209 -23.29 8.00 4.60
CA LEU A 209 -23.81 6.66 4.88
C LEU A 209 -23.05 5.60 4.08
N LEU A 210 -22.80 5.90 2.79
CA LEU A 210 -22.20 4.97 1.86
C LEU A 210 -20.70 4.78 2.11
N ARG A 211 -19.95 5.83 2.48
CA ARG A 211 -18.49 5.80 2.60
C ARG A 211 -17.98 4.91 3.72
N GLY A 212 -18.75 4.73 4.80
CA GLY A 212 -18.30 4.01 5.99
C GLY A 212 -17.26 4.78 6.80
N GLN A 213 -16.47 4.07 7.59
CA GLN A 213 -15.45 4.64 8.46
C GLN A 213 -14.10 3.97 8.21
N ASP A 214 -13.13 4.75 7.78
CA ASP A 214 -11.78 4.26 7.52
C ASP A 214 -11.11 3.74 8.79
N GLY A 215 -10.41 2.62 8.66
CA GLY A 215 -9.54 2.07 9.67
C GLY A 215 -8.18 2.78 9.71
N ARG A 216 -7.42 2.49 10.75
CA ARG A 216 -6.03 2.94 10.90
C ARG A 216 -5.17 1.77 11.35
N VAL A 217 -4.06 1.58 10.69
CA VAL A 217 -3.12 0.50 10.94
C VAL A 217 -1.74 1.10 11.19
N LEU A 218 -1.13 0.74 12.31
CA LEU A 218 0.26 1.07 12.60
C LEU A 218 1.15 0.02 11.95
N VAL A 219 2.01 0.44 11.06
CA VAL A 219 2.98 -0.41 10.37
C VAL A 219 4.37 -0.13 10.95
N ASN A 220 4.99 -1.15 11.50
CA ASN A 220 6.36 -1.10 11.99
C ASN A 220 7.26 -1.75 10.94
N THR A 221 8.24 -1.00 10.44
CA THR A 221 9.22 -1.47 9.46
C THR A 221 10.60 -1.57 10.08
N GLY A 222 11.37 -2.58 9.67
CA GLY A 222 12.79 -2.67 10.01
C GLY A 222 13.61 -1.64 9.22
N PHE A 223 14.90 -1.54 9.54
CA PHE A 223 15.86 -0.68 8.84
C PHE A 223 15.99 -1.01 7.34
N ASP A 224 15.66 -2.23 6.95
CA ASP A 224 15.61 -2.74 5.59
C ASP A 224 14.31 -2.35 4.85
N GLY A 225 13.43 -1.59 5.50
CA GLY A 225 12.11 -1.22 4.98
C GLY A 225 11.10 -2.37 4.97
N ALA A 226 11.47 -3.56 5.41
CA ALA A 226 10.54 -4.69 5.49
C ALA A 226 9.53 -4.50 6.64
N VAL A 227 8.26 -4.80 6.37
CA VAL A 227 7.20 -4.77 7.37
C VAL A 227 7.46 -5.89 8.39
N ARG A 228 7.70 -5.54 9.65
CA ARG A 228 7.95 -6.48 10.76
C ARG A 228 6.66 -6.78 11.53
N ARG A 229 5.84 -5.77 11.74
CA ARG A 229 4.60 -5.89 12.51
C ARG A 229 3.56 -4.91 12.00
N THR A 230 2.32 -5.37 11.98
CA THR A 230 1.15 -4.55 11.65
C THR A 230 0.18 -4.64 12.82
N VAL A 231 -0.22 -3.49 13.38
CA VAL A 231 -1.14 -3.42 14.52
C VAL A 231 -2.36 -2.59 14.11
N PRO A 232 -3.57 -3.14 14.09
CA PRO A 232 -4.77 -2.36 13.85
C PRO A 232 -5.01 -1.43 15.04
N LEU A 233 -5.04 -0.11 14.78
CA LEU A 233 -5.40 0.90 15.78
C LEU A 233 -6.91 1.13 15.79
N ARG A 234 -7.54 1.02 14.63
CA ARG A 234 -8.98 1.08 14.44
C ARG A 234 -9.32 0.23 13.21
N GLU A 235 -10.29 -0.64 13.34
CA GLU A 235 -10.79 -1.43 12.21
C GLU A 235 -11.63 -0.55 11.28
N ALA A 236 -11.56 -0.84 9.98
CA ALA A 236 -12.42 -0.20 8.99
C ALA A 236 -13.85 -0.75 9.11
N ALA A 237 -14.85 0.12 9.17
CA ALA A 237 -16.26 -0.26 9.16
C ALA A 237 -16.86 0.05 7.80
N PRO A 238 -17.43 -0.93 7.07
CA PRO A 238 -18.02 -0.70 5.76
C PRO A 238 -19.22 0.24 5.84
N GLY A 239 -19.49 0.93 4.73
CA GLY A 239 -20.67 1.78 4.60
C GLY A 239 -21.98 0.99 4.54
N ALA A 240 -23.07 1.68 4.84
CA ALA A 240 -24.41 1.09 4.79
C ALA A 240 -24.86 0.85 3.34
N THR A 241 -25.63 -0.21 3.11
CA THR A 241 -26.26 -0.46 1.82
C THR A 241 -27.49 0.46 1.66
N LEU A 242 -27.58 1.15 0.54
CA LEU A 242 -28.71 1.97 0.17
C LEU A 242 -29.67 1.17 -0.72
N VAL A 243 -30.90 0.95 -0.24
CA VAL A 243 -31.95 0.27 -0.99
C VAL A 243 -32.86 1.32 -1.62
N LEU A 244 -32.98 1.29 -2.93
CA LEU A 244 -33.83 2.21 -3.68
C LEU A 244 -35.23 1.61 -3.88
N THR A 245 -36.22 2.47 -4.09
CA THR A 245 -37.59 2.08 -4.46
C THR A 245 -37.74 1.82 -5.97
N VAL A 246 -36.67 1.98 -6.74
CA VAL A 246 -36.65 1.77 -8.20
C VAL A 246 -36.61 0.28 -8.50
N ASP A 247 -37.34 -0.15 -9.52
CA ASP A 247 -37.24 -1.45 -10.16
C ASP A 247 -36.32 -1.33 -11.39
N SER A 248 -35.18 -1.96 -11.35
CA SER A 248 -34.15 -1.88 -12.39
C SER A 248 -34.58 -2.58 -13.69
N ALA A 249 -35.39 -3.63 -13.59
CA ALA A 249 -35.93 -4.34 -14.78
C ALA A 249 -36.93 -3.47 -15.52
N LEU A 250 -37.89 -2.86 -14.81
CA LEU A 250 -38.86 -1.93 -15.38
C LEU A 250 -38.14 -0.70 -15.99
N GLN A 251 -37.15 -0.15 -15.29
CA GLN A 251 -36.36 0.98 -15.76
C GLN A 251 -35.62 0.67 -17.07
N LYS A 252 -35.07 -0.55 -17.20
CA LYS A 252 -34.38 -1.01 -18.41
C LYS A 252 -35.35 -1.13 -19.59
N GLU A 253 -36.55 -1.68 -19.37
CA GLU A 253 -37.57 -1.79 -20.40
C GLU A 253 -38.05 -0.40 -20.87
N LEU A 254 -38.27 0.53 -19.94
CA LEU A 254 -38.65 1.92 -20.29
C LEU A 254 -37.55 2.61 -21.10
N GLN A 255 -36.28 2.42 -20.72
CA GLN A 255 -35.16 2.99 -21.46
C GLN A 255 -35.03 2.39 -22.87
N ASN A 256 -35.21 1.10 -23.03
CA ASN A 256 -35.21 0.43 -24.34
C ASN A 256 -36.37 0.93 -25.23
N ALA A 257 -37.56 1.03 -24.68
CA ALA A 257 -38.72 1.55 -25.40
C ALA A 257 -38.48 2.99 -25.87
N LEU A 258 -37.93 3.85 -25.01
CA LEU A 258 -37.58 5.23 -25.35
C LEU A 258 -36.53 5.30 -26.46
N LEU A 259 -35.46 4.50 -26.38
CA LEU A 259 -34.42 4.45 -27.41
C LEU A 259 -34.97 3.99 -28.74
N SER A 260 -35.85 2.98 -28.76
CA SER A 260 -36.52 2.49 -29.98
C SER A 260 -37.36 3.58 -30.59
N GLN A 261 -38.13 4.34 -29.79
CA GLN A 261 -38.97 5.44 -30.28
C GLN A 261 -38.12 6.60 -30.85
N ILE A 262 -37.01 6.93 -30.21
CA ILE A 262 -36.06 7.96 -30.70
C ILE A 262 -35.51 7.55 -32.09
N GLU A 263 -35.17 6.28 -32.28
CA GLU A 263 -34.67 5.78 -33.55
C GLU A 263 -35.73 5.89 -34.66
N VAL A 264 -36.98 5.49 -34.39
CA VAL A 264 -38.07 5.67 -35.30
C VAL A 264 -38.27 7.15 -35.70
N LEU A 265 -38.20 8.07 -34.74
CA LEU A 265 -38.33 9.51 -35.01
C LEU A 265 -37.16 10.07 -35.84
N ARG A 266 -35.94 9.54 -35.64
CA ARG A 266 -34.76 9.93 -36.45
C ARG A 266 -34.91 9.48 -37.90
N THR A 267 -35.35 8.23 -38.11
CA THR A 267 -35.54 7.67 -39.47
C THR A 267 -36.71 8.27 -40.21
N THR A 268 -37.75 8.75 -39.51
CA THR A 268 -38.91 9.38 -40.13
C THR A 268 -38.64 10.84 -40.54
N LYS A 269 -37.60 11.50 -39.97
CA LYS A 269 -37.23 12.88 -40.32
C LYS A 269 -36.12 12.99 -41.36
N ALA A 270 -35.51 11.89 -41.78
CA ALA A 270 -34.53 11.81 -42.85
C ALA A 270 -35.19 11.48 -44.18
#